data_767a4351a892f050cc90ac5747b824a9
#
_entry.id   767a4351a892f050cc90ac5747b824a9
#
_cell.length_a   1.000
_cell.length_b   1.000
_cell.length_c   1.000
_cell.angle_alpha   90.00
_cell.angle_beta   90.00
_cell.angle_gamma   90.00
#
_symmetry.space_group_name_H-M   'P 1'
#
loop_
_entity.id
_entity.type
_entity.pdbx_description
1 polymer ?
#
loop_
_entity_poly.entity_id
_entity_poly.type
_entity_poly.pdbx_seq_one_letter_code
_entity_poly.pdbx_strand_id
1 'polypeptide(L)'
;MYRALYRKWRPKTFSDVVGQAGITAALQNQITHDKVGHAYLFTGTRGTGKTSCAKIFAKAVNCPHRTGADPCCECEICKGIDNGSVMDVVEIDAASNNGVDNIRDLRDETAYTPSQCTYKVYIIDEVHMLSTAAFNALLKIMEEPPAHVIFILATTEIHKVPATILSRCQRYDFMRIKPQDIEARLLYVAGQEGIQLAQDAAELISRLADGAMRDALSILDTCAGVGGEVTQQLVRRMAGVTDKSYLFDISDAVLRADAAGVLALVAQLREKSVDVKRLCDELILHYRNLLLAGVPGGQEFLMGTSAEEQARYEQAAKNVPPHVAVRAVKVLSDALDKMGKGTDARIELELALFTLCQPQEARIAQPAAVAARPQGPEVPQQPAARPFAAVAAPVAPEAQAVEKAPVPAQAPMAQQGGAEDRPPWEEPAPEEMAAPGAPPQRQAQQPQPAPEQPCLLYTSPSP
;
A
#
# COMPACT_ATOMS: atom_id res chain seq x y z
N MET A 1 32.21 8.55 5.04
CA MET A 1 31.29 7.68 4.29
C MET A 1 30.06 8.51 3.93
N TYR A 2 29.66 8.55 2.66
CA TYR A 2 28.49 9.28 2.21
C TYR A 2 27.22 8.73 2.85
N ARG A 3 26.31 9.61 3.31
CA ARG A 3 25.03 9.23 3.91
C ARG A 3 23.91 9.87 3.07
N ALA A 4 23.03 9.06 2.53
CA ALA A 4 21.93 9.52 1.69
C ALA A 4 21.06 10.59 2.39
N LEU A 5 20.58 11.57 1.63
CA LEU A 5 19.86 12.74 2.14
C LEU A 5 18.65 12.35 2.99
N TYR A 6 17.85 11.34 2.57
CA TYR A 6 16.69 10.87 3.34
C TYR A 6 17.04 10.27 4.71
N ARG A 7 18.32 9.81 4.91
CA ARG A 7 18.81 9.36 6.21
C ARG A 7 19.41 10.50 7.03
N LYS A 8 20.12 11.43 6.38
CA LYS A 8 20.76 12.57 7.03
C LYS A 8 19.71 13.55 7.55
N TRP A 9 18.66 13.80 6.77
CA TRP A 9 17.56 14.73 7.04
C TRP A 9 16.31 14.07 7.64
N ARG A 10 16.48 12.90 8.25
CA ARG A 10 15.40 12.27 9.02
C ARG A 10 15.02 13.18 10.20
N PRO A 11 13.71 13.50 10.38
CA PRO A 11 13.25 14.35 11.48
C PRO A 11 13.76 13.84 12.84
N LYS A 12 14.24 14.77 13.68
CA LYS A 12 14.76 14.46 15.01
C LYS A 12 13.82 14.88 16.12
N THR A 13 12.99 15.90 15.87
CA THR A 13 11.99 16.48 16.77
C THR A 13 10.61 16.48 16.09
N PHE A 14 9.55 16.68 16.87
CA PHE A 14 8.20 16.79 16.29
C PHE A 14 8.04 18.01 15.39
N SER A 15 8.76 19.10 15.69
CA SER A 15 8.78 20.31 14.86
C SER A 15 9.43 20.10 13.48
N ASP A 16 10.30 19.11 13.34
CA ASP A 16 10.90 18.76 12.04
C ASP A 16 9.97 17.94 11.14
N VAL A 17 8.87 17.42 11.69
CA VAL A 17 7.94 16.55 10.92
C VAL A 17 7.04 17.42 10.05
N VAL A 18 7.19 17.27 8.75
CA VAL A 18 6.45 18.06 7.74
C VAL A 18 5.09 17.43 7.44
N GLY A 19 4.05 18.27 7.34
CA GLY A 19 2.72 17.87 6.82
C GLY A 19 1.85 17.06 7.79
N GLN A 20 2.28 16.87 9.07
CA GLN A 20 1.55 16.03 10.04
C GLN A 20 1.21 16.80 11.35
N ALA A 21 0.91 18.11 11.26
CA ALA A 21 0.74 18.99 12.41
C ALA A 21 -0.30 18.48 13.44
N GLY A 22 -1.42 17.89 12.99
CA GLY A 22 -2.44 17.34 13.89
C GLY A 22 -1.95 16.14 14.71
N ILE A 23 -1.16 15.26 14.09
CA ILE A 23 -0.60 14.08 14.75
C ILE A 23 0.48 14.47 15.73
N THR A 24 1.42 15.31 15.31
CA THR A 24 2.51 15.77 16.17
C THR A 24 1.97 16.53 17.39
N ALA A 25 0.99 17.42 17.21
CA ALA A 25 0.35 18.13 18.31
C ALA A 25 -0.37 17.18 19.30
N ALA A 26 -1.07 16.16 18.80
CA ALA A 26 -1.73 15.17 19.65
C ALA A 26 -0.72 14.34 20.48
N LEU A 27 0.37 13.88 19.87
CA LEU A 27 1.43 13.13 20.55
C LEU A 27 2.17 14.01 21.57
N GLN A 28 2.50 15.24 21.21
CA GLN A 28 3.11 16.23 22.12
C GLN A 28 2.21 16.51 23.34
N ASN A 29 0.90 16.64 23.11
CA ASN A 29 -0.06 16.87 24.18
C ASN A 29 -0.12 15.70 25.17
N GLN A 30 -0.07 14.45 24.68
CA GLN A 30 -0.02 13.26 25.54
C GLN A 30 1.25 13.22 26.41
N ILE A 31 2.40 13.53 25.81
CA ILE A 31 3.69 13.57 26.52
C ILE A 31 3.68 14.66 27.59
N THR A 32 3.15 15.84 27.27
CA THR A 32 3.13 16.98 28.20
C THR A 32 2.23 16.74 29.39
N HIS A 33 1.13 15.98 29.22
CA HIS A 33 0.16 15.72 30.29
C HIS A 33 0.32 14.33 30.92
N ASP A 34 1.43 13.63 30.65
CA ASP A 34 1.72 12.28 31.13
C ASP A 34 0.57 11.27 30.86
N LYS A 35 -0.13 11.44 29.71
CA LYS A 35 -1.21 10.56 29.23
C LYS A 35 -0.76 9.63 28.10
N VAL A 36 0.42 9.06 28.27
CA VAL A 36 1.01 8.14 27.29
C VAL A 36 0.25 6.81 27.31
N GLY A 37 -0.27 6.39 26.16
CA GLY A 37 -0.93 5.10 26.00
C GLY A 37 0.06 3.95 25.85
N HIS A 38 -0.43 2.74 26.02
CA HIS A 38 0.40 1.52 25.89
C HIS A 38 0.55 1.06 24.42
N ALA A 39 -0.34 1.46 23.50
CA ALA A 39 -0.31 1.00 22.11
C ALA A 39 -0.78 2.08 21.13
N TYR A 40 0.01 2.27 20.09
CA TYR A 40 -0.19 3.23 19.01
C TYR A 40 -0.20 2.50 17.67
N LEU A 41 -1.06 2.94 16.76
CA LEU A 41 -1.05 2.45 15.38
C LEU A 41 -0.91 3.64 14.42
N PHE A 42 0.20 3.71 13.73
CA PHE A 42 0.50 4.72 12.71
C PHE A 42 0.19 4.15 11.33
N THR A 43 -0.81 4.69 10.65
CA THR A 43 -1.22 4.24 9.33
C THR A 43 -0.95 5.31 8.27
N GLY A 44 -0.86 4.94 7.01
CA GLY A 44 -0.65 5.87 5.90
C GLY A 44 0.38 5.37 4.88
N THR A 45 0.48 6.07 3.75
CA THR A 45 1.39 5.68 2.66
C THR A 45 2.86 5.70 3.08
N ARG A 46 3.71 5.00 2.34
CA ARG A 46 5.16 4.96 2.58
C ARG A 46 5.75 6.37 2.48
N GLY A 47 6.77 6.67 3.27
CA GLY A 47 7.51 7.95 3.15
C GLY A 47 6.86 9.16 3.83
N THR A 48 5.70 9.02 4.49
CA THR A 48 4.96 10.10 5.18
C THR A 48 5.45 10.42 6.58
N GLY A 49 6.42 9.66 7.12
CA GLY A 49 7.06 9.98 8.41
C GLY A 49 6.67 9.07 9.58
N LYS A 50 5.90 7.98 9.40
CA LYS A 50 5.44 7.05 10.45
C LYS A 50 6.55 6.59 11.37
N THR A 51 7.55 5.89 10.84
CA THR A 51 8.68 5.34 11.60
C THR A 51 9.56 6.43 12.22
N SER A 52 9.67 7.60 11.55
CA SER A 52 10.41 8.75 12.11
C SER A 52 9.68 9.32 13.32
N CYS A 53 8.36 9.50 13.24
CA CYS A 53 7.54 9.97 14.33
C CYS A 53 7.54 8.97 15.51
N ALA A 54 7.51 7.67 15.23
CA ALA A 54 7.65 6.61 16.23
C ALA A 54 8.97 6.74 17.02
N LYS A 55 10.09 6.96 16.32
CA LYS A 55 11.40 7.16 16.96
C LYS A 55 11.46 8.48 17.77
N ILE A 56 10.88 9.55 17.25
CA ILE A 56 10.81 10.82 18.00
C ILE A 56 10.01 10.63 19.29
N PHE A 57 8.86 9.96 19.20
CA PHE A 57 8.02 9.65 20.36
C PHE A 57 8.76 8.77 21.37
N ALA A 58 9.42 7.69 20.93
CA ALA A 58 10.23 6.83 21.80
C ALA A 58 11.36 7.58 22.51
N LYS A 59 12.02 8.52 21.81
CA LYS A 59 13.01 9.43 22.42
C LYS A 59 12.36 10.37 23.41
N ALA A 60 11.24 10.98 23.09
CA ALA A 60 10.58 11.99 23.89
C ALA A 60 10.08 11.45 25.25
N VAL A 61 9.50 10.22 25.26
CA VAL A 61 9.03 9.58 26.50
C VAL A 61 10.17 9.12 27.40
N ASN A 62 11.37 8.91 26.84
CA ASN A 62 12.54 8.40 27.54
C ASN A 62 13.63 9.46 27.78
N CYS A 63 13.48 10.67 27.25
CA CYS A 63 14.48 11.71 27.36
C CYS A 63 14.44 12.41 28.74
N PRO A 64 15.50 12.34 29.57
CA PRO A 64 15.54 13.02 30.85
C PRO A 64 15.66 14.56 30.73
N HIS A 65 16.11 15.05 29.57
CA HIS A 65 16.34 16.46 29.29
C HIS A 65 15.40 17.01 28.20
N ARG A 66 14.17 16.49 28.12
CA ARG A 66 13.18 16.95 27.12
C ARG A 66 12.83 18.43 27.36
N THR A 67 12.63 19.15 26.26
CA THR A 67 12.12 20.52 26.29
C THR A 67 10.66 20.52 25.88
N GLY A 68 9.75 20.63 26.83
CA GLY A 68 8.32 20.40 26.59
C GLY A 68 8.06 18.94 26.20
N ALA A 69 7.58 18.71 24.98
CA ALA A 69 7.35 17.38 24.44
C ALA A 69 8.46 16.89 23.49
N ASP A 70 9.42 17.74 23.12
CA ASP A 70 10.48 17.36 22.19
C ASP A 70 11.69 16.76 22.92
N PRO A 71 12.32 15.71 22.34
CA PRO A 71 13.55 15.14 22.87
C PRO A 71 14.72 16.10 22.69
N CYS A 72 15.68 16.11 23.63
CA CYS A 72 16.86 16.97 23.53
C CYS A 72 17.82 16.60 22.39
N CYS A 73 17.74 15.38 21.87
CA CYS A 73 18.59 14.81 20.81
C CYS A 73 20.11 14.77 21.11
N GLU A 74 20.55 15.15 22.31
CA GLU A 74 21.96 15.27 22.70
C GLU A 74 22.37 14.32 23.83
N CYS A 75 21.45 13.90 24.70
CA CYS A 75 21.73 12.97 25.79
C CYS A 75 22.08 11.58 25.28
N GLU A 76 22.66 10.76 26.15
CA GLU A 76 23.08 9.39 25.83
C GLU A 76 21.90 8.52 25.37
N ILE A 77 20.73 8.65 26.01
CA ILE A 77 19.51 7.92 25.62
C ILE A 77 19.07 8.33 24.21
N CYS A 78 18.97 9.61 23.90
CA CYS A 78 18.56 10.06 22.57
C CYS A 78 19.53 9.59 21.48
N LYS A 79 20.84 9.72 21.72
CA LYS A 79 21.89 9.25 20.80
C LYS A 79 21.88 7.72 20.66
N GLY A 80 21.68 7.03 21.79
CA GLY A 80 21.61 5.59 21.82
C GLY A 80 20.41 5.02 21.06
N ILE A 81 19.23 5.65 21.13
CA ILE A 81 18.05 5.29 20.35
C ILE A 81 18.30 5.53 18.85
N ASP A 82 18.93 6.65 18.49
CA ASP A 82 19.25 6.94 17.08
C ASP A 82 20.28 5.94 16.49
N ASN A 83 21.21 5.44 17.31
CA ASN A 83 22.25 4.50 16.93
C ASN A 83 21.81 3.02 17.07
N GLY A 84 20.70 2.76 17.76
CA GLY A 84 20.24 1.41 18.10
C GLY A 84 21.06 0.72 19.20
N SER A 85 21.79 1.47 20.05
CA SER A 85 22.57 0.90 21.18
C SER A 85 21.77 0.79 22.48
N VAL A 86 20.64 1.47 22.60
CA VAL A 86 19.72 1.35 23.74
C VAL A 86 18.80 0.16 23.51
N MET A 87 18.94 -0.88 24.38
CA MET A 87 18.16 -2.11 24.29
C MET A 87 16.69 -1.94 24.68
N ASP A 88 16.35 -0.87 25.39
CA ASP A 88 14.97 -0.60 25.82
C ASP A 88 14.09 -0.05 24.69
N VAL A 89 14.67 0.32 23.52
CA VAL A 89 13.92 0.76 22.33
C VAL A 89 14.29 -0.12 21.16
N VAL A 90 13.38 -1.02 20.80
CA VAL A 90 13.58 -2.04 19.77
C VAL A 90 12.78 -1.68 18.53
N GLU A 91 13.45 -1.61 17.38
CA GLU A 91 12.82 -1.43 16.05
C GLU A 91 12.82 -2.77 15.33
N ILE A 92 11.65 -3.28 15.00
CA ILE A 92 11.43 -4.55 14.30
C ILE A 92 10.77 -4.24 12.96
N ASP A 93 11.41 -4.65 11.87
CA ASP A 93 10.79 -4.68 10.55
C ASP A 93 10.05 -6.03 10.40
N ALA A 94 8.73 -5.99 10.37
CA ALA A 94 7.89 -7.18 10.25
C ALA A 94 8.03 -7.87 8.88
N ALA A 95 8.52 -7.18 7.84
CA ALA A 95 8.81 -7.80 6.55
C ALA A 95 9.95 -8.83 6.66
N SER A 96 10.94 -8.54 7.51
CA SER A 96 12.10 -9.40 7.76
C SER A 96 11.87 -10.35 8.95
N ASN A 97 10.97 -10.00 9.90
CA ASN A 97 10.75 -10.70 11.17
C ASN A 97 9.25 -11.01 11.37
N ASN A 98 8.65 -11.79 10.45
CA ASN A 98 7.22 -12.08 10.46
C ASN A 98 6.83 -13.33 11.28
N GLY A 99 7.81 -14.06 11.81
CA GLY A 99 7.63 -15.31 12.53
C GLY A 99 6.98 -15.15 13.90
N VAL A 100 6.25 -16.19 14.34
CA VAL A 100 5.62 -16.21 15.66
C VAL A 100 6.66 -16.26 16.78
N ASP A 101 7.82 -16.86 16.55
CA ASP A 101 8.86 -17.02 17.55
C ASP A 101 9.50 -15.68 17.90
N ASN A 102 9.75 -14.82 16.90
CA ASN A 102 10.24 -13.46 17.16
C ASN A 102 9.30 -12.65 18.07
N ILE A 103 7.98 -12.83 17.90
CA ILE A 103 6.98 -12.14 18.75
C ILE A 103 6.83 -12.81 20.12
N ARG A 104 7.10 -14.11 20.23
CA ARG A 104 7.15 -14.80 21.53
C ARG A 104 8.38 -14.37 22.34
N ASP A 105 9.54 -14.27 21.70
CA ASP A 105 10.76 -13.74 22.33
C ASP A 105 10.53 -12.31 22.82
N LEU A 106 9.92 -11.47 21.98
CA LEU A 106 9.52 -10.12 22.38
C LEU A 106 8.58 -10.13 23.58
N ARG A 107 7.59 -11.02 23.62
CA ARG A 107 6.69 -11.18 24.76
C ARG A 107 7.46 -11.49 26.05
N ASP A 108 8.37 -12.44 25.98
CA ASP A 108 9.14 -12.85 27.15
C ASP A 108 10.08 -11.74 27.63
N GLU A 109 10.60 -10.91 26.70
CA GLU A 109 11.35 -9.70 27.02
C GLU A 109 10.51 -8.60 27.67
N THR A 110 9.20 -8.48 27.37
CA THR A 110 8.33 -7.46 27.99
C THR A 110 8.14 -7.65 29.49
N ALA A 111 8.39 -8.84 30.02
CA ALA A 111 8.32 -9.13 31.46
C ALA A 111 9.41 -8.42 32.27
N TYR A 112 10.51 -8.05 31.62
CA TYR A 112 11.63 -7.38 32.29
C TYR A 112 11.49 -5.86 32.21
N THR A 113 11.78 -5.20 33.34
CA THR A 113 11.79 -3.72 33.41
C THR A 113 12.89 -3.13 32.54
N PRO A 114 12.72 -1.88 32.05
CA PRO A 114 13.76 -1.17 31.31
C PRO A 114 15.06 -1.05 32.11
N SER A 115 16.19 -1.10 31.41
CA SER A 115 17.52 -1.02 32.03
C SER A 115 18.03 0.41 32.16
N GLN A 116 17.76 1.27 31.19
CA GLN A 116 18.27 2.64 31.10
C GLN A 116 17.17 3.69 30.90
N CYS A 117 16.03 3.27 30.36
CA CYS A 117 14.91 4.12 29.98
C CYS A 117 13.78 4.10 31.03
N THR A 118 12.83 5.01 30.90
CA THR A 118 11.57 4.99 31.68
C THR A 118 10.61 3.97 31.10
N TYR A 119 10.54 3.88 29.78
CA TYR A 119 9.66 2.96 29.06
C TYR A 119 10.45 2.07 28.11
N LYS A 120 10.04 0.81 28.02
CA LYS A 120 10.46 -0.09 26.99
C LYS A 120 9.57 0.07 25.78
N VAL A 121 10.13 0.48 24.63
CA VAL A 121 9.36 0.83 23.44
C VAL A 121 9.65 -0.13 22.30
N TYR A 122 8.62 -0.77 21.80
CA TYR A 122 8.71 -1.66 20.65
C TYR A 122 8.06 -0.97 19.42
N ILE A 123 8.88 -0.66 18.42
CA ILE A 123 8.45 -0.10 17.14
C ILE A 123 8.41 -1.23 16.13
N ILE A 124 7.20 -1.62 15.70
CA ILE A 124 7.01 -2.68 14.71
C ILE A 124 6.58 -2.02 13.40
N ASP A 125 7.52 -1.93 12.46
CA ASP A 125 7.25 -1.35 11.13
C ASP A 125 6.68 -2.40 10.18
N GLU A 126 5.82 -1.97 9.26
CA GLU A 126 5.05 -2.79 8.31
C GLU A 126 4.36 -3.97 8.98
N VAL A 127 3.71 -3.70 10.12
CA VAL A 127 3.08 -4.72 10.99
C VAL A 127 2.11 -5.65 10.24
N HIS A 128 1.53 -5.21 9.12
CA HIS A 128 0.65 -6.01 8.26
C HIS A 128 1.35 -7.25 7.65
N MET A 129 2.68 -7.31 7.69
CA MET A 129 3.47 -8.45 7.21
C MET A 129 3.59 -9.58 8.23
N LEU A 130 3.15 -9.38 9.47
CA LEU A 130 3.16 -10.42 10.49
C LEU A 130 2.23 -11.58 10.13
N SER A 131 2.65 -12.80 10.45
CA SER A 131 1.79 -13.98 10.33
C SER A 131 0.61 -13.91 11.30
N THR A 132 -0.49 -14.61 10.99
CA THR A 132 -1.66 -14.70 11.88
C THR A 132 -1.29 -15.20 13.28
N ALA A 133 -0.35 -16.14 13.38
CA ALA A 133 0.13 -16.66 14.65
C ALA A 133 0.93 -15.61 15.44
N ALA A 134 1.72 -14.76 14.75
CA ALA A 134 2.43 -13.64 15.36
C ALA A 134 1.47 -12.56 15.86
N PHE A 135 0.41 -12.22 15.10
CA PHE A 135 -0.64 -11.32 15.58
C PHE A 135 -1.33 -11.84 16.84
N ASN A 136 -1.63 -13.13 16.90
CA ASN A 136 -2.25 -13.74 18.09
C ASN A 136 -1.31 -13.74 19.31
N ALA A 137 -0.01 -13.85 19.11
CA ALA A 137 0.98 -13.72 20.19
C ALA A 137 1.06 -12.27 20.68
N LEU A 138 1.04 -11.28 19.76
CA LEU A 138 1.06 -9.86 20.08
C LEU A 138 -0.20 -9.42 20.83
N LEU A 139 -1.38 -9.93 20.44
CA LEU A 139 -2.65 -9.64 21.13
C LEU A 139 -2.60 -9.93 22.61
N LYS A 140 -2.02 -11.07 23.02
CA LYS A 140 -1.93 -11.46 24.43
C LYS A 140 -1.16 -10.45 25.28
N ILE A 141 -0.13 -9.81 24.71
CA ILE A 141 0.64 -8.78 25.41
C ILE A 141 -0.12 -7.46 25.45
N MET A 142 -0.86 -7.14 24.39
CA MET A 142 -1.62 -5.88 24.28
C MET A 142 -2.91 -5.89 25.12
N GLU A 143 -3.40 -7.06 25.52
CA GLU A 143 -4.56 -7.20 26.43
C GLU A 143 -4.20 -6.83 27.86
N GLU A 144 -3.03 -7.28 28.32
CA GLU A 144 -2.52 -7.01 29.68
C GLU A 144 -1.08 -6.47 29.59
N PRO A 145 -0.90 -5.23 29.06
CA PRO A 145 0.42 -4.67 28.84
C PRO A 145 1.06 -4.30 30.18
N PRO A 146 2.36 -4.62 30.38
CA PRO A 146 3.09 -4.08 31.53
C PRO A 146 3.14 -2.56 31.49
N ALA A 147 3.03 -1.89 32.64
CA ALA A 147 2.94 -0.44 32.73
C ALA A 147 4.14 0.32 32.13
N HIS A 148 5.28 -0.35 31.98
CA HIS A 148 6.52 0.20 31.45
C HIS A 148 6.71 -0.09 29.95
N VAL A 149 5.72 -0.71 29.25
CA VAL A 149 5.84 -1.09 27.84
C VAL A 149 4.94 -0.26 26.97
N ILE A 150 5.50 0.22 25.85
CA ILE A 150 4.77 0.94 24.81
C ILE A 150 4.99 0.25 23.47
N PHE A 151 3.89 -0.05 22.78
CA PHE A 151 3.91 -0.56 21.40
C PHE A 151 3.60 0.56 20.41
N ILE A 152 4.40 0.69 19.36
CA ILE A 152 4.14 1.58 18.22
C ILE A 152 4.15 0.74 16.96
N LEU A 153 2.96 0.45 16.46
CA LEU A 153 2.76 -0.32 15.23
C LEU A 153 2.66 0.64 14.05
N ALA A 154 3.42 0.41 12.98
CA ALA A 154 3.32 1.18 11.75
C ALA A 154 2.90 0.29 10.58
N THR A 155 2.02 0.79 9.71
CA THR A 155 1.56 0.04 8.54
C THR A 155 1.23 0.95 7.37
N THR A 156 1.45 0.44 6.16
CA THR A 156 0.93 1.03 4.92
C THR A 156 -0.43 0.45 4.53
N GLU A 157 -0.80 -0.73 5.05
CA GLU A 157 -2.00 -1.47 4.67
C GLU A 157 -2.86 -1.84 5.89
N ILE A 158 -3.64 -0.86 6.34
CA ILE A 158 -4.50 -1.03 7.54
C ILE A 158 -5.52 -2.17 7.38
N HIS A 159 -6.00 -2.42 6.17
CA HIS A 159 -7.01 -3.45 5.89
C HIS A 159 -6.51 -4.89 6.14
N LYS A 160 -5.19 -5.09 6.17
CA LYS A 160 -4.56 -6.37 6.51
C LYS A 160 -4.34 -6.56 8.01
N VAL A 161 -4.51 -5.52 8.83
CA VAL A 161 -4.33 -5.59 10.29
C VAL A 161 -5.64 -6.08 10.94
N PRO A 162 -5.60 -7.11 11.79
CA PRO A 162 -6.80 -7.64 12.44
C PRO A 162 -7.55 -6.59 13.27
N ALA A 163 -8.88 -6.62 13.22
CA ALA A 163 -9.74 -5.69 13.96
C ALA A 163 -9.50 -5.76 15.49
N THR A 164 -9.08 -6.90 16.00
CA THR A 164 -8.72 -7.11 17.41
C THR A 164 -7.51 -6.29 17.85
N ILE A 165 -6.53 -6.08 16.97
CA ILE A 165 -5.39 -5.16 17.18
C ILE A 165 -5.87 -3.72 17.09
N LEU A 166 -6.66 -3.40 16.05
CA LEU A 166 -7.15 -2.03 15.81
C LEU A 166 -7.94 -1.48 17.01
N SER A 167 -8.73 -2.32 17.67
CA SER A 167 -9.54 -1.92 18.83
C SER A 167 -8.74 -1.61 20.10
N ARG A 168 -7.47 -2.00 20.16
CA ARG A 168 -6.58 -1.82 21.31
C ARG A 168 -5.53 -0.74 21.12
N CYS A 169 -5.43 -0.17 19.91
CA CYS A 169 -4.45 0.86 19.58
C CYS A 169 -5.09 2.24 19.45
N GLN A 170 -4.36 3.26 19.87
CA GLN A 170 -4.66 4.63 19.46
C GLN A 170 -4.20 4.83 18.02
N ARG A 171 -5.14 5.07 17.12
CA ARG A 171 -4.88 5.19 15.69
C ARG A 171 -4.54 6.62 15.29
N TYR A 172 -3.50 6.75 14.46
CA TYR A 172 -3.03 8.00 13.85
C TYR A 172 -2.84 7.79 12.34
N ASP A 173 -3.62 8.52 11.55
CA ASP A 173 -3.62 8.41 10.09
C ASP A 173 -2.70 9.48 9.48
N PHE A 174 -1.51 9.07 9.03
CA PHE A 174 -0.55 9.93 8.36
C PHE A 174 -1.02 10.24 6.94
N MET A 175 -1.28 11.51 6.70
CA MET A 175 -1.74 12.00 5.41
C MET A 175 -0.57 12.14 4.42
N ARG A 176 -0.87 12.13 3.13
CA ARG A 176 0.09 12.54 2.10
C ARG A 176 0.49 13.99 2.35
N ILE A 177 1.78 14.26 2.26
CA ILE A 177 2.31 15.61 2.45
C ILE A 177 1.98 16.45 1.22
N LYS A 178 1.55 17.69 1.43
CA LYS A 178 1.22 18.58 0.32
C LYS A 178 2.47 18.89 -0.51
N PRO A 179 2.34 19.00 -1.84
CA PRO A 179 3.48 19.31 -2.72
C PRO A 179 4.25 20.57 -2.30
N GLN A 180 3.54 21.61 -1.87
CA GLN A 180 4.13 22.87 -1.41
C GLN A 180 5.02 22.68 -0.18
N ASP A 181 4.59 21.83 0.77
CA ASP A 181 5.36 21.54 1.98
C ASP A 181 6.61 20.72 1.66
N ILE A 182 6.51 19.79 0.68
CA ILE A 182 7.66 19.01 0.17
C ILE A 182 8.64 19.93 -0.53
N GLU A 183 8.17 20.80 -1.41
CA GLU A 183 8.98 21.78 -2.14
C GLU A 183 9.76 22.70 -1.19
N ALA A 184 9.08 23.30 -0.22
CA ALA A 184 9.72 24.12 0.79
C ALA A 184 10.80 23.36 1.56
N ARG A 185 10.56 22.09 1.90
CA ARG A 185 11.55 21.25 2.58
C ARG A 185 12.73 20.89 1.70
N LEU A 186 12.51 20.62 0.41
CA LEU A 186 13.57 20.33 -0.57
C LEU A 186 14.49 21.53 -0.75
N LEU A 187 13.95 22.74 -0.92
CA LEU A 187 14.72 23.97 -1.04
C LEU A 187 15.53 24.25 0.22
N TYR A 188 14.95 24.03 1.39
CA TYR A 188 15.66 24.15 2.66
C TYR A 188 16.84 23.19 2.75
N VAL A 189 16.61 21.90 2.44
CA VAL A 189 17.65 20.85 2.48
C VAL A 189 18.75 21.16 1.46
N ALA A 190 18.37 21.52 0.22
CA ALA A 190 19.32 21.88 -0.83
C ALA A 190 20.23 23.04 -0.41
N GLY A 191 19.66 24.09 0.19
CA GLY A 191 20.43 25.23 0.71
C GLY A 191 21.42 24.83 1.81
N GLN A 192 21.05 23.91 2.71
CA GLN A 192 21.94 23.41 3.77
C GLN A 192 23.04 22.49 3.27
N GLU A 193 22.81 21.77 2.17
CA GLU A 193 23.78 20.86 1.53
C GLU A 193 24.60 21.54 0.44
N GLY A 194 24.32 22.82 0.14
CA GLY A 194 25.00 23.55 -0.93
C GLY A 194 24.63 23.04 -2.34
N ILE A 195 23.48 22.40 -2.49
CA ILE A 195 22.96 21.90 -3.76
C ILE A 195 22.21 23.04 -4.45
N GLN A 196 22.60 23.38 -5.68
CA GLN A 196 21.89 24.34 -6.50
C GLN A 196 20.63 23.67 -7.06
N LEU A 197 19.47 23.95 -6.48
CA LEU A 197 18.19 23.39 -6.88
C LEU A 197 17.31 24.52 -7.48
N ALA A 198 16.95 24.36 -8.76
CA ALA A 198 16.03 25.27 -9.42
C ALA A 198 14.60 25.09 -8.87
N GLN A 199 13.82 26.17 -8.81
CA GLN A 199 12.46 26.17 -8.26
C GLN A 199 11.53 25.21 -8.99
N ASP A 200 11.56 25.23 -10.33
CA ASP A 200 10.79 24.35 -11.21
C ASP A 200 11.18 22.86 -11.04
N ALA A 201 12.45 22.58 -10.73
CA ALA A 201 12.92 21.25 -10.41
C ALA A 201 12.37 20.78 -9.05
N ALA A 202 12.38 21.65 -8.02
CA ALA A 202 11.81 21.34 -6.71
C ALA A 202 10.30 21.05 -6.80
N GLU A 203 9.57 21.85 -7.56
CA GLU A 203 8.15 21.64 -7.84
C GLU A 203 7.90 20.30 -8.56
N LEU A 204 8.72 19.94 -9.55
CA LEU A 204 8.59 18.67 -10.24
C LEU A 204 8.89 17.49 -9.30
N ILE A 205 9.96 17.56 -8.50
CA ILE A 205 10.29 16.51 -7.51
C ILE A 205 9.14 16.34 -6.52
N SER A 206 8.55 17.43 -6.02
CA SER A 206 7.45 17.36 -5.05
C SER A 206 6.21 16.65 -5.61
N ARG A 207 5.92 16.85 -6.90
CA ARG A 207 4.84 16.15 -7.61
C ARG A 207 5.15 14.67 -7.82
N LEU A 208 6.38 14.34 -8.24
CA LEU A 208 6.80 12.97 -8.48
C LEU A 208 6.82 12.13 -7.19
N ALA A 209 7.09 12.77 -6.07
CA ALA A 209 7.14 12.11 -4.76
C ALA A 209 5.75 11.73 -4.21
N ASP A 210 4.65 12.21 -4.81
CA ASP A 210 3.26 11.84 -4.47
C ASP A 210 2.96 11.83 -2.96
N GLY A 211 3.43 12.88 -2.27
CA GLY A 211 3.23 13.05 -0.84
C GLY A 211 4.21 12.29 0.07
N ALA A 212 5.26 11.68 -0.49
CA ALA A 212 6.28 10.93 0.25
C ALA A 212 7.60 11.72 0.36
N MET A 213 7.90 12.31 1.51
CA MET A 213 9.14 13.08 1.74
C MET A 213 10.41 12.25 1.51
N ARG A 214 10.38 10.95 1.85
CA ARG A 214 11.52 10.06 1.64
C ARG A 214 11.87 9.92 0.16
N ASP A 215 10.86 9.79 -0.69
CA ASP A 215 11.04 9.60 -2.12
C ASP A 215 11.48 10.92 -2.78
N ALA A 216 10.94 12.08 -2.31
CA ALA A 216 11.39 13.39 -2.72
C ALA A 216 12.89 13.62 -2.46
N LEU A 217 13.35 13.32 -1.24
CA LEU A 217 14.76 13.43 -0.86
C LEU A 217 15.64 12.42 -1.62
N SER A 218 15.12 11.24 -1.96
CA SER A 218 15.85 10.25 -2.76
C SER A 218 16.04 10.69 -4.20
N ILE A 219 15.01 11.31 -4.81
CA ILE A 219 15.10 11.89 -6.15
C ILE A 219 16.12 13.03 -6.16
N LEU A 220 16.03 13.95 -5.17
CA LEU A 220 16.98 15.05 -5.05
C LEU A 220 18.42 14.54 -4.90
N ASP A 221 18.64 13.53 -4.08
CA ASP A 221 19.92 12.90 -3.83
C ASP A 221 20.54 12.30 -5.14
N THR A 222 19.71 11.60 -5.89
CA THR A 222 20.11 11.02 -7.18
C THR A 222 20.46 12.10 -8.19
N CYS A 223 19.70 13.21 -8.25
CA CYS A 223 19.99 14.32 -9.15
C CYS A 223 21.26 15.08 -8.74
N ALA A 224 21.45 15.32 -7.45
CA ALA A 224 22.64 15.98 -6.92
C ALA A 224 23.91 15.17 -7.16
N GLY A 225 23.82 13.84 -7.19
CA GLY A 225 24.94 12.94 -7.49
C GLY A 225 25.54 13.10 -8.90
N VAL A 226 24.80 13.70 -9.83
CA VAL A 226 25.29 13.98 -11.20
C VAL A 226 26.24 15.19 -11.21
N GLY A 227 26.10 16.10 -10.24
CA GLY A 227 26.85 17.35 -10.15
C GLY A 227 26.24 18.50 -10.97
N GLY A 228 26.55 19.74 -10.55
CA GLY A 228 25.99 20.94 -11.16
C GLY A 228 24.61 21.32 -10.62
N GLU A 229 23.94 22.22 -11.34
CA GLU A 229 22.59 22.67 -10.98
C GLU A 229 21.55 21.60 -11.28
N VAL A 230 20.68 21.34 -10.30
CA VAL A 230 19.52 20.44 -10.44
C VAL A 230 18.40 21.19 -11.14
N THR A 231 18.33 21.02 -12.46
CA THR A 231 17.28 21.59 -13.33
C THR A 231 16.12 20.62 -13.52
N GLN A 232 14.98 21.13 -13.96
CA GLN A 232 13.82 20.31 -14.29
C GLN A 232 14.14 19.22 -15.33
N GLN A 233 14.97 19.52 -16.33
CA GLN A 233 15.38 18.55 -17.34
C GLN A 233 16.20 17.41 -16.76
N LEU A 234 17.11 17.72 -15.81
CA LEU A 234 17.88 16.71 -15.11
C LEU A 234 16.96 15.80 -14.30
N VAL A 235 16.02 16.37 -13.56
CA VAL A 235 15.03 15.62 -12.77
C VAL A 235 14.20 14.69 -13.67
N ARG A 236 13.67 15.20 -14.79
CA ARG A 236 12.94 14.37 -15.77
C ARG A 236 13.76 13.18 -16.24
N ARG A 237 15.02 13.40 -16.58
CA ARG A 237 15.94 12.34 -17.05
C ARG A 237 16.25 11.31 -15.95
N MET A 238 16.56 11.77 -14.73
CA MET A 238 16.95 10.88 -13.63
C MET A 238 15.78 10.12 -13.02
N ALA A 239 14.62 10.74 -12.93
CA ALA A 239 13.39 10.09 -12.46
C ALA A 239 12.71 9.20 -13.53
N GLY A 240 13.30 9.12 -14.72
CA GLY A 240 12.71 8.34 -15.82
C GLY A 240 11.36 8.88 -16.28
N VAL A 241 11.11 10.18 -16.05
CA VAL A 241 9.93 10.87 -16.57
C VAL A 241 10.19 11.12 -18.04
N THR A 242 9.91 10.11 -18.83
CA THR A 242 9.89 10.23 -20.28
C THR A 242 8.87 11.30 -20.65
N ASP A 243 9.18 12.12 -21.65
CA ASP A 243 8.18 13.02 -22.24
C ASP A 243 6.96 12.17 -22.61
N LYS A 244 5.85 12.39 -21.90
CA LYS A 244 4.60 11.61 -22.08
C LYS A 244 3.87 11.99 -23.38
N SER A 245 4.54 12.67 -24.33
CA SER A 245 3.97 13.01 -25.64
C SER A 245 3.45 11.77 -26.37
N TYR A 246 4.14 10.64 -26.21
CA TYR A 246 3.70 9.38 -26.81
C TYR A 246 2.29 8.93 -26.38
N LEU A 247 1.80 9.32 -25.20
CA LEU A 247 0.43 9.01 -24.78
C LEU A 247 -0.58 9.74 -25.65
N PHE A 248 -0.30 11.01 -25.97
CA PHE A 248 -1.11 11.80 -26.88
C PHE A 248 -1.00 11.26 -28.32
N ASP A 249 0.21 10.88 -28.76
CA ASP A 249 0.43 10.30 -30.09
C ASP A 249 -0.36 8.98 -30.25
N ILE A 250 -0.37 8.13 -29.23
CA ILE A 250 -1.15 6.88 -29.21
C ILE A 250 -2.65 7.20 -29.23
N SER A 251 -3.13 8.13 -28.39
CA SER A 251 -4.55 8.48 -28.35
C SER A 251 -5.02 9.09 -29.68
N ASP A 252 -4.20 9.91 -30.32
CA ASP A 252 -4.49 10.49 -31.64
C ASP A 252 -4.52 9.43 -32.74
N ALA A 253 -3.62 8.44 -32.69
CA ALA A 253 -3.62 7.32 -33.64
C ALA A 253 -4.85 6.41 -33.43
N VAL A 254 -5.26 6.17 -32.19
CA VAL A 254 -6.51 5.45 -31.85
C VAL A 254 -7.74 6.21 -32.41
N LEU A 255 -7.79 7.52 -32.25
CA LEU A 255 -8.89 8.34 -32.81
C LEU A 255 -8.97 8.28 -34.33
N ARG A 256 -7.82 8.18 -35.00
CA ARG A 256 -7.76 8.01 -36.46
C ARG A 256 -8.02 6.57 -36.94
N ALA A 257 -8.27 5.64 -35.99
CA ALA A 257 -8.36 4.21 -36.24
C ALA A 257 -7.10 3.61 -36.94
N ASP A 258 -5.93 4.22 -36.70
CA ASP A 258 -4.65 3.80 -37.27
C ASP A 258 -3.99 2.72 -36.39
N ALA A 259 -4.44 1.49 -36.54
CA ALA A 259 -3.90 0.35 -35.78
C ALA A 259 -2.40 0.11 -36.09
N ALA A 260 -1.97 0.33 -37.33
CA ALA A 260 -0.57 0.14 -37.71
C ALA A 260 0.34 1.16 -37.03
N GLY A 261 -0.09 2.45 -37.01
CA GLY A 261 0.62 3.51 -36.31
C GLY A 261 0.72 3.29 -34.81
N VAL A 262 -0.36 2.83 -34.18
CA VAL A 262 -0.36 2.49 -32.74
C VAL A 262 0.64 1.38 -32.41
N LEU A 263 0.63 0.27 -33.19
CA LEU A 263 1.56 -0.84 -32.98
C LEU A 263 3.03 -0.44 -33.20
N ALA A 264 3.29 0.44 -34.19
CA ALA A 264 4.62 0.98 -34.41
C ALA A 264 5.12 1.85 -33.25
N LEU A 265 4.24 2.70 -32.67
CA LEU A 265 4.58 3.49 -31.48
C LEU A 265 4.88 2.61 -30.28
N VAL A 266 4.08 1.57 -30.04
CA VAL A 266 4.33 0.59 -28.94
C VAL A 266 5.66 -0.13 -29.17
N ALA A 267 5.99 -0.52 -30.39
CA ALA A 267 7.27 -1.17 -30.71
C ALA A 267 8.46 -0.23 -30.41
N GLN A 268 8.40 1.03 -30.80
CA GLN A 268 9.44 2.05 -30.52
C GLN A 268 9.61 2.28 -29.00
N LEU A 269 8.51 2.32 -28.24
CA LEU A 269 8.56 2.48 -26.78
C LEU A 269 9.25 1.28 -26.10
N ARG A 270 9.04 0.09 -26.62
CA ARG A 270 9.73 -1.13 -26.14
C ARG A 270 11.24 -1.10 -26.43
N GLU A 271 11.66 -0.64 -27.61
CA GLU A 271 13.09 -0.43 -27.91
C GLU A 271 13.75 0.52 -26.90
N LYS A 272 12.98 1.49 -26.38
CA LYS A 272 13.40 2.40 -25.30
C LYS A 272 13.26 1.79 -23.89
N SER A 273 13.00 0.48 -23.78
CA SER A 273 12.86 -0.27 -22.52
C SER A 273 11.71 0.20 -21.63
N VAL A 274 10.65 0.74 -22.21
CA VAL A 274 9.42 1.07 -21.44
C VAL A 274 8.70 -0.23 -21.08
N ASP A 275 8.39 -0.40 -19.79
CA ASP A 275 7.62 -1.53 -19.29
C ASP A 275 6.18 -1.48 -19.80
N VAL A 276 5.70 -2.61 -20.37
CA VAL A 276 4.40 -2.70 -21.03
C VAL A 276 3.23 -2.53 -20.05
N LYS A 277 3.38 -3.07 -18.85
CA LYS A 277 2.37 -2.98 -17.79
C LYS A 277 2.22 -1.55 -17.32
N ARG A 278 3.35 -0.88 -17.09
CA ARG A 278 3.40 0.54 -16.75
C ARG A 278 2.80 1.41 -17.87
N LEU A 279 3.10 1.10 -19.14
CA LEU A 279 2.51 1.81 -20.29
C LEU A 279 0.99 1.68 -20.30
N CYS A 280 0.44 0.50 -19.96
CA CYS A 280 -1.00 0.29 -19.85
C CYS A 280 -1.61 1.15 -18.73
N ASP A 281 -1.00 1.18 -17.56
CA ASP A 281 -1.41 2.04 -16.43
C ASP A 281 -1.39 3.53 -16.81
N GLU A 282 -0.32 3.97 -17.48
CA GLU A 282 -0.18 5.37 -17.93
C GLU A 282 -1.24 5.74 -18.98
N LEU A 283 -1.61 4.83 -19.88
CA LEU A 283 -2.70 5.03 -20.84
C LEU A 283 -4.07 5.11 -20.17
N ILE A 284 -4.34 4.27 -19.16
CA ILE A 284 -5.58 4.35 -18.37
C ILE A 284 -5.70 5.72 -17.72
N LEU A 285 -4.62 6.17 -17.07
CA LEU A 285 -4.58 7.48 -16.43
C LEU A 285 -4.73 8.63 -17.45
N HIS A 286 -4.11 8.49 -18.62
CA HIS A 286 -4.19 9.45 -19.70
C HIS A 286 -5.64 9.63 -20.20
N TYR A 287 -6.34 8.54 -20.51
CA TYR A 287 -7.75 8.61 -20.93
C TYR A 287 -8.68 9.09 -19.83
N ARG A 288 -8.40 8.77 -18.55
CA ARG A 288 -9.11 9.37 -17.42
C ARG A 288 -8.92 10.87 -17.36
N ASN A 289 -7.69 11.35 -17.54
CA ASN A 289 -7.39 12.78 -17.53
C ASN A 289 -8.05 13.52 -18.72
N LEU A 290 -8.11 12.90 -19.90
CA LEU A 290 -8.88 13.42 -21.03
C LEU A 290 -10.37 13.56 -20.71
N LEU A 291 -10.98 12.57 -20.02
CA LEU A 291 -12.36 12.65 -19.57
C LEU A 291 -12.59 13.81 -18.60
N LEU A 292 -11.71 13.95 -17.60
CA LEU A 292 -11.82 15.02 -16.60
C LEU A 292 -11.64 16.40 -17.23
N ALA A 293 -10.66 16.57 -18.14
CA ALA A 293 -10.43 17.81 -18.84
C ALA A 293 -11.60 18.22 -19.75
N GLY A 294 -12.39 17.25 -20.21
CA GLY A 294 -13.59 17.50 -21.02
C GLY A 294 -14.83 17.92 -20.23
N VAL A 295 -14.80 17.87 -18.90
CA VAL A 295 -15.93 18.25 -18.03
C VAL A 295 -15.70 19.65 -17.45
N PRO A 296 -16.70 20.55 -17.45
CA PRO A 296 -16.57 21.85 -16.80
C PRO A 296 -16.22 21.71 -15.32
N GLY A 297 -15.13 22.38 -14.89
CA GLY A 297 -14.61 22.26 -13.51
C GLY A 297 -13.79 21.00 -13.24
N GLY A 298 -13.62 20.11 -14.21
CA GLY A 298 -12.85 18.86 -14.04
C GLY A 298 -11.35 19.05 -13.89
N GLN A 299 -10.85 20.26 -14.17
CA GLN A 299 -9.43 20.63 -14.04
C GLN A 299 -8.90 20.49 -12.61
N GLU A 300 -9.73 20.77 -11.61
CA GLU A 300 -9.38 20.64 -10.19
C GLU A 300 -9.04 19.19 -9.80
N PHE A 301 -9.52 18.21 -10.56
CA PHE A 301 -9.28 16.79 -10.36
C PHE A 301 -8.09 16.23 -11.15
N LEU A 302 -7.40 17.06 -11.95
CA LEU A 302 -6.16 16.70 -12.64
C LEU A 302 -4.96 16.77 -11.69
N MET A 303 -4.96 15.93 -10.67
CA MET A 303 -3.89 15.90 -9.68
C MET A 303 -2.56 15.44 -10.30
N GLY A 304 -1.47 16.13 -9.96
CA GLY A 304 -0.11 15.73 -10.35
C GLY A 304 0.30 16.14 -11.78
N THR A 305 -0.52 16.91 -12.51
CA THR A 305 -0.18 17.46 -13.84
C THR A 305 0.35 18.90 -13.73
N SER A 306 1.30 19.28 -14.58
CA SER A 306 1.78 20.67 -14.69
C SER A 306 0.73 21.54 -15.37
N ALA A 307 0.84 22.86 -15.20
CA ALA A 307 -0.04 23.80 -15.91
C ALA A 307 0.03 23.64 -17.45
N GLU A 308 1.22 23.34 -17.98
CA GLU A 308 1.40 23.05 -19.41
C GLU A 308 0.71 21.75 -19.83
N GLU A 309 0.82 20.69 -19.00
CA GLU A 309 0.14 19.42 -19.25
C GLU A 309 -1.37 19.57 -19.13
N GLN A 310 -1.88 20.37 -18.20
CA GLN A 310 -3.30 20.68 -18.07
C GLN A 310 -3.83 21.34 -19.33
N ALA A 311 -3.15 22.40 -19.82
CA ALA A 311 -3.53 23.07 -21.06
C ALA A 311 -3.53 22.10 -22.26
N ARG A 312 -2.56 21.18 -22.32
CA ARG A 312 -2.50 20.15 -23.37
C ARG A 312 -3.65 19.15 -23.28
N TYR A 313 -4.02 18.73 -22.06
CA TYR A 313 -5.20 17.86 -21.84
C TYR A 313 -6.50 18.57 -22.24
N GLU A 314 -6.67 19.86 -21.90
CA GLU A 314 -7.83 20.65 -22.30
C GLU A 314 -7.98 20.75 -23.80
N GLN A 315 -6.85 20.97 -24.50
CA GLN A 315 -6.85 21.02 -25.95
C GLN A 315 -7.17 19.65 -26.57
N ALA A 316 -6.54 18.57 -26.07
CA ALA A 316 -6.76 17.23 -26.57
C ALA A 316 -8.18 16.72 -26.27
N ALA A 317 -8.75 17.06 -25.11
CA ALA A 317 -10.11 16.67 -24.72
C ALA A 317 -11.20 17.21 -25.67
N LYS A 318 -10.95 18.32 -26.36
CA LYS A 318 -11.89 18.85 -27.39
C LYS A 318 -12.05 17.91 -28.58
N ASN A 319 -11.01 17.10 -28.86
CA ASN A 319 -10.97 16.20 -30.01
C ASN A 319 -11.38 14.77 -29.64
N VAL A 320 -11.38 14.42 -28.34
CA VAL A 320 -11.67 13.07 -27.85
C VAL A 320 -13.10 12.98 -27.33
N PRO A 321 -14.01 12.27 -28.01
CA PRO A 321 -15.36 12.09 -27.52
C PRO A 321 -15.38 11.32 -26.19
N PRO A 322 -16.20 11.71 -25.19
CA PRO A 322 -16.20 11.07 -23.86
C PRO A 322 -16.43 9.54 -23.90
N HIS A 323 -17.27 9.08 -24.84
CA HIS A 323 -17.53 7.64 -24.97
C HIS A 323 -16.30 6.83 -25.42
N VAL A 324 -15.40 7.44 -26.23
CA VAL A 324 -14.14 6.83 -26.66
C VAL A 324 -13.22 6.68 -25.46
N ALA A 325 -13.08 7.74 -24.67
CA ALA A 325 -12.22 7.71 -23.49
C ALA A 325 -12.75 6.73 -22.43
N VAL A 326 -14.07 6.66 -22.18
CA VAL A 326 -14.68 5.66 -21.27
C VAL A 326 -14.42 4.23 -21.77
N ARG A 327 -14.56 3.99 -23.09
CA ARG A 327 -14.26 2.69 -23.70
C ARG A 327 -12.78 2.33 -23.52
N ALA A 328 -11.89 3.29 -23.76
CA ALA A 328 -10.46 3.10 -23.62
C ALA A 328 -10.08 2.69 -22.20
N VAL A 329 -10.59 3.40 -21.17
CA VAL A 329 -10.35 3.05 -19.77
C VAL A 329 -10.82 1.62 -19.47
N LYS A 330 -12.02 1.22 -19.93
CA LYS A 330 -12.53 -0.14 -19.69
C LYS A 330 -11.66 -1.20 -20.35
N VAL A 331 -11.38 -1.06 -21.64
CA VAL A 331 -10.62 -2.06 -22.42
C VAL A 331 -9.20 -2.21 -21.89
N LEU A 332 -8.54 -1.09 -21.54
CA LEU A 332 -7.19 -1.12 -20.97
C LEU A 332 -7.18 -1.68 -19.54
N SER A 333 -8.19 -1.39 -18.71
CA SER A 333 -8.31 -1.98 -17.36
C SER A 333 -8.51 -3.50 -17.43
N ASP A 334 -9.34 -3.98 -18.34
CA ASP A 334 -9.53 -5.42 -18.56
C ASP A 334 -8.22 -6.10 -19.04
N ALA A 335 -7.43 -5.43 -19.88
CA ALA A 335 -6.13 -5.93 -20.31
C ALA A 335 -5.12 -5.95 -19.13
N LEU A 336 -5.09 -4.92 -18.31
CA LEU A 336 -4.22 -4.85 -17.13
C LEU A 336 -4.52 -5.96 -16.12
N ASP A 337 -5.81 -6.25 -15.88
CA ASP A 337 -6.25 -7.34 -15.01
C ASP A 337 -5.79 -8.71 -15.52
N LYS A 338 -5.82 -8.93 -16.84
CA LYS A 338 -5.32 -10.16 -17.44
C LYS A 338 -3.80 -10.27 -17.33
N MET A 339 -3.06 -9.17 -17.55
CA MET A 339 -1.62 -9.11 -17.32
C MET A 339 -1.27 -9.43 -15.86
N GLY A 340 -2.14 -9.06 -14.90
CA GLY A 340 -2.02 -9.40 -13.48
C GLY A 340 -2.14 -10.90 -13.20
N LYS A 341 -2.89 -11.64 -14.05
CA LYS A 341 -3.13 -13.08 -13.92
C LYS A 341 -2.10 -13.96 -14.67
N GLY A 342 -1.05 -13.34 -15.22
CA GLY A 342 0.09 -14.06 -15.82
C GLY A 342 0.00 -14.26 -17.33
N THR A 343 -0.91 -13.58 -18.04
CA THR A 343 -0.91 -13.54 -19.51
C THR A 343 0.25 -12.67 -20.03
N ASP A 344 0.62 -12.87 -21.29
CA ASP A 344 1.68 -12.05 -21.92
C ASP A 344 1.22 -10.59 -22.01
N ALA A 345 1.93 -9.72 -21.26
CA ALA A 345 1.56 -8.30 -21.15
C ALA A 345 1.57 -7.58 -22.51
N ARG A 346 2.46 -7.97 -23.42
CA ARG A 346 2.55 -7.37 -24.75
C ARG A 346 1.33 -7.68 -25.57
N ILE A 347 0.95 -8.97 -25.62
CA ILE A 347 -0.18 -9.44 -26.40
C ILE A 347 -1.47 -8.77 -25.92
N GLU A 348 -1.67 -8.70 -24.61
CA GLU A 348 -2.86 -8.07 -24.01
C GLU A 348 -2.95 -6.59 -24.34
N LEU A 349 -1.84 -5.84 -24.30
CA LEU A 349 -1.82 -4.42 -24.66
C LEU A 349 -2.09 -4.22 -26.16
N GLU A 350 -1.41 -4.98 -27.03
CA GLU A 350 -1.57 -4.89 -28.49
C GLU A 350 -3.03 -5.21 -28.88
N LEU A 351 -3.65 -6.24 -28.28
CA LEU A 351 -5.07 -6.56 -28.51
C LEU A 351 -6.02 -5.49 -28.01
N ALA A 352 -5.75 -4.91 -26.84
CA ALA A 352 -6.54 -3.81 -26.29
C ALA A 352 -6.51 -2.60 -27.22
N LEU A 353 -5.33 -2.19 -27.66
CA LEU A 353 -5.17 -1.04 -28.57
C LEU A 353 -5.78 -1.31 -29.95
N PHE A 354 -5.62 -2.53 -30.48
CA PHE A 354 -6.26 -2.94 -31.72
C PHE A 354 -7.80 -2.88 -31.61
N THR A 355 -8.36 -3.33 -30.49
CA THR A 355 -9.80 -3.25 -30.20
C THR A 355 -10.27 -1.80 -30.14
N LEU A 356 -9.47 -0.89 -29.60
CA LEU A 356 -9.80 0.54 -29.55
C LEU A 356 -9.81 1.21 -30.93
N CYS A 357 -8.95 0.75 -31.84
CA CYS A 357 -8.90 1.25 -33.22
C CYS A 357 -10.08 0.73 -34.09
N GLN A 358 -10.80 -0.31 -33.65
CA GLN A 358 -11.96 -0.77 -34.40
C GLN A 358 -13.15 0.19 -34.23
N PRO A 359 -13.83 0.57 -35.32
CA PRO A 359 -15.05 1.36 -35.23
C PRO A 359 -16.07 0.58 -34.39
N GLN A 360 -16.68 1.25 -33.44
CA GLN A 360 -17.78 0.67 -32.68
C GLN A 360 -18.94 0.53 -33.65
N GLU A 361 -19.17 -0.68 -34.19
CA GLU A 361 -20.45 -0.97 -34.81
C GLU A 361 -21.51 -0.66 -33.74
N ALA A 362 -22.35 0.33 -34.05
CA ALA A 362 -23.50 0.59 -33.24
C ALA A 362 -24.23 -0.75 -33.15
N ARG A 363 -24.19 -1.40 -31.97
CA ARG A 363 -25.17 -2.43 -31.66
C ARG A 363 -26.51 -1.72 -31.66
N ILE A 364 -27.07 -1.56 -32.85
CA ILE A 364 -28.50 -1.37 -33.02
C ILE A 364 -29.06 -2.54 -32.24
N ALA A 365 -29.69 -2.26 -31.11
CA ALA A 365 -30.46 -3.23 -30.39
C ALA A 365 -31.40 -3.84 -31.42
N GLN A 366 -31.08 -5.03 -31.88
CA GLN A 366 -32.06 -5.80 -32.63
C GLN A 366 -33.25 -5.93 -31.69
N PRO A 367 -34.41 -5.39 -32.07
CA PRO A 367 -35.61 -5.63 -31.29
C PRO A 367 -35.68 -7.14 -31.17
N ALA A 368 -35.72 -7.67 -29.94
CA ALA A 368 -35.88 -9.09 -29.68
C ALA A 368 -36.96 -9.60 -30.63
N ALA A 369 -36.56 -10.44 -31.55
CA ALA A 369 -37.50 -11.12 -32.45
C ALA A 369 -38.48 -11.83 -31.53
N VAL A 370 -39.68 -11.32 -31.46
CA VAL A 370 -40.79 -11.97 -30.82
C VAL A 370 -40.95 -13.27 -31.56
N ALA A 371 -40.54 -14.37 -30.94
CA ALA A 371 -40.72 -15.68 -31.44
C ALA A 371 -42.22 -15.87 -31.75
N ALA A 372 -42.53 -15.90 -33.05
CA ALA A 372 -43.86 -16.22 -33.53
C ALA A 372 -44.25 -17.58 -32.98
N ARG A 373 -45.21 -17.64 -32.11
CA ARG A 373 -45.87 -18.87 -31.70
C ARG A 373 -46.55 -19.51 -32.94
N PRO A 374 -46.42 -20.80 -33.20
CA PRO A 374 -47.19 -21.48 -34.25
C PRO A 374 -48.67 -21.39 -33.89
N GLN A 375 -49.47 -20.92 -34.85
CA GLN A 375 -50.93 -20.94 -34.77
C GLN A 375 -51.38 -22.40 -34.85
N GLY A 376 -52.04 -22.87 -33.76
CA GLY A 376 -52.86 -24.07 -33.78
C GLY A 376 -54.30 -23.73 -34.19
N PRO A 377 -55.12 -24.73 -34.65
CA PRO A 377 -56.31 -24.47 -35.41
C PRO A 377 -57.50 -23.91 -34.60
N GLU A 378 -58.28 -23.08 -35.28
CA GLU A 378 -59.50 -22.44 -34.82
C GLU A 378 -60.56 -23.43 -34.36
N VAL A 379 -61.19 -23.16 -33.22
CA VAL A 379 -62.47 -23.76 -32.80
C VAL A 379 -63.48 -22.62 -32.55
N PRO A 380 -64.75 -22.76 -32.97
CA PRO A 380 -65.66 -21.66 -33.19
C PRO A 380 -66.25 -21.04 -31.90
N GLN A 381 -66.55 -19.77 -32.00
CA GLN A 381 -67.21 -18.92 -31.01
C GLN A 381 -68.67 -19.30 -30.78
N GLN A 382 -69.14 -19.25 -29.55
CA GLN A 382 -70.52 -18.98 -29.17
C GLN A 382 -70.63 -17.87 -28.11
N PRO A 383 -71.75 -17.15 -28.05
CA PRO A 383 -71.76 -15.74 -27.69
C PRO A 383 -72.12 -15.39 -26.26
N ALA A 384 -71.71 -14.22 -25.89
CA ALA A 384 -72.08 -13.25 -24.88
C ALA A 384 -73.18 -13.54 -23.83
N ALA A 385 -72.89 -13.30 -22.58
CA ALA A 385 -73.80 -12.68 -21.60
C ALA A 385 -73.07 -11.67 -20.71
N ARG A 386 -73.73 -10.54 -20.56
CA ARG A 386 -73.37 -9.31 -19.87
C ARG A 386 -73.67 -9.37 -18.38
N PRO A 387 -73.53 -8.29 -17.61
CA PRO A 387 -72.54 -8.13 -16.55
C PRO A 387 -73.24 -7.99 -15.17
N PHE A 388 -72.53 -8.11 -14.09
CA PHE A 388 -72.96 -7.51 -12.82
C PHE A 388 -71.83 -6.79 -12.08
N ALA A 389 -72.25 -5.70 -11.43
CA ALA A 389 -71.54 -4.56 -10.95
C ALA A 389 -70.74 -4.78 -9.65
N ALA A 390 -69.81 -3.85 -9.48
CA ALA A 390 -69.15 -3.38 -8.28
C ALA A 390 -69.78 -3.61 -6.91
N VAL A 391 -68.96 -3.85 -5.89
CA VAL A 391 -69.05 -3.20 -4.56
C VAL A 391 -67.70 -3.31 -3.83
N ALA A 392 -67.18 -2.14 -3.52
CA ALA A 392 -66.43 -1.60 -2.36
C ALA A 392 -65.56 -2.50 -1.45
N ALA A 393 -64.34 -1.97 -1.20
CA ALA A 393 -63.53 -2.23 -0.01
C ALA A 393 -64.25 -1.86 1.27
N PRO A 394 -63.89 -2.39 2.47
CA PRO A 394 -62.97 -1.58 3.27
C PRO A 394 -62.00 -2.33 4.23
N VAL A 395 -60.90 -1.61 4.59
CA VAL A 395 -60.30 -1.35 5.93
C VAL A 395 -59.77 -2.51 6.77
N ALA A 396 -58.51 -2.34 7.16
CA ALA A 396 -57.80 -3.01 8.25
C ALA A 396 -58.47 -2.74 9.63
N PRO A 397 -58.22 -3.58 10.65
CA PRO A 397 -57.40 -3.08 11.75
C PRO A 397 -56.43 -4.09 12.42
N GLU A 398 -55.32 -3.51 12.90
CA GLU A 398 -54.64 -3.57 14.20
C GLU A 398 -54.58 -4.87 15.03
N ALA A 399 -53.33 -5.14 15.37
CA ALA A 399 -52.72 -5.53 16.64
C ALA A 399 -53.53 -6.35 17.67
N GLN A 400 -52.91 -7.42 18.17
CA GLN A 400 -52.73 -7.64 19.62
C GLN A 400 -51.68 -8.72 19.91
N ALA A 401 -50.87 -8.41 20.93
CA ALA A 401 -49.86 -9.21 21.58
C ALA A 401 -50.46 -10.25 22.56
N VAL A 402 -49.58 -10.99 23.23
CA VAL A 402 -49.74 -11.87 24.43
C VAL A 402 -49.53 -13.35 24.06
N GLU A 403 -48.75 -14.21 24.68
CA GLU A 403 -48.11 -14.25 26.00
C GLU A 403 -47.23 -15.51 26.08
N LYS A 404 -46.32 -15.50 27.04
CA LYS A 404 -45.32 -16.42 27.54
C LYS A 404 -45.69 -17.89 27.82
N ALA A 405 -44.67 -18.77 27.62
CA ALA A 405 -44.08 -19.78 28.52
C ALA A 405 -44.89 -21.09 28.78
N PRO A 406 -44.31 -22.18 29.35
CA PRO A 406 -42.96 -22.42 29.86
C PRO A 406 -42.29 -23.76 29.45
N VAL A 407 -41.01 -23.88 29.87
CA VAL A 407 -40.14 -25.09 29.89
C VAL A 407 -40.72 -26.14 30.86
N PRO A 408 -40.44 -27.47 30.64
CA PRO A 408 -39.71 -28.18 31.68
C PRO A 408 -38.51 -29.03 31.20
N ALA A 409 -37.55 -29.06 32.10
CA ALA A 409 -36.38 -29.90 32.10
C ALA A 409 -36.68 -31.39 32.38
N GLN A 410 -35.89 -32.30 31.87
CA GLN A 410 -35.21 -33.37 32.61
C GLN A 410 -34.40 -34.29 31.65
N ALA A 411 -33.17 -34.58 32.04
CA ALA A 411 -32.31 -35.64 31.58
C ALA A 411 -32.65 -36.95 32.39
N PRO A 412 -31.92 -38.09 32.26
CA PRO A 412 -30.97 -38.61 31.27
C PRO A 412 -31.29 -40.08 30.87
N MET A 413 -30.57 -40.64 29.91
CA MET A 413 -29.93 -41.98 29.91
C MET A 413 -29.60 -42.51 28.51
N ALA A 414 -28.30 -42.74 28.31
CA ALA A 414 -27.59 -43.98 27.97
C ALA A 414 -27.77 -44.60 26.58
N GLN A 415 -26.63 -44.59 25.87
CA GLN A 415 -25.96 -45.66 25.09
C GLN A 415 -26.69 -46.35 23.92
N GLN A 416 -26.12 -46.21 22.74
CA GLN A 416 -25.55 -47.23 21.83
C GLN A 416 -25.61 -46.69 20.41
N GLY A 417 -24.49 -46.43 19.72
CA GLY A 417 -23.90 -47.35 18.78
C GLY A 417 -24.43 -47.16 17.35
N GLY A 418 -23.66 -46.63 16.46
CA GLY A 418 -23.96 -46.66 15.05
C GLY A 418 -23.18 -45.64 14.26
N ALA A 419 -22.35 -46.13 13.37
CA ALA A 419 -21.38 -45.48 12.51
C ALA A 419 -21.99 -44.50 11.48
N GLU A 420 -21.08 -43.64 10.96
CA GLU A 420 -21.13 -42.99 9.66
C GLU A 420 -21.95 -41.71 9.53
N ASP A 421 -21.19 -40.60 9.57
CA ASP A 421 -21.22 -39.55 8.52
C ASP A 421 -20.00 -38.63 8.68
N ARG A 422 -18.96 -38.89 7.88
CA ARG A 422 -17.85 -37.97 7.67
C ARG A 422 -18.04 -37.27 6.31
N PRO A 423 -17.80 -35.97 6.21
CA PRO A 423 -17.87 -35.27 4.93
C PRO A 423 -16.65 -35.59 4.03
N PRO A 424 -16.77 -35.48 2.67
CA PRO A 424 -15.88 -36.09 1.67
C PRO A 424 -14.52 -35.41 1.41
N TRP A 425 -13.96 -34.62 2.33
CA TRP A 425 -12.74 -33.83 2.05
C TRP A 425 -11.60 -33.97 3.09
N GLU A 426 -11.65 -34.96 4.00
CA GLU A 426 -10.52 -35.27 4.89
C GLU A 426 -9.68 -36.40 4.29
N GLU A 427 -8.45 -36.07 3.84
CA GLU A 427 -7.42 -37.03 3.47
C GLU A 427 -6.88 -37.76 4.70
N PRO A 428 -6.59 -39.08 4.61
CA PRO A 428 -6.06 -39.87 5.73
C PRO A 428 -4.58 -39.55 5.98
N ALA A 429 -4.21 -39.44 7.26
CA ALA A 429 -2.83 -39.37 7.73
C ALA A 429 -2.06 -40.66 7.36
N PRO A 430 -0.77 -40.56 6.99
CA PRO A 430 0.02 -41.75 6.65
C PRO A 430 0.35 -42.59 7.87
N GLU A 431 0.10 -43.91 7.76
CA GLU A 431 0.45 -44.93 8.71
C GLU A 431 1.96 -44.99 8.98
N GLU A 432 2.31 -45.13 10.26
CA GLU A 432 3.65 -45.48 10.73
C GLU A 432 4.08 -46.85 10.15
N MET A 433 5.01 -46.84 9.22
CA MET A 433 5.76 -48.04 8.84
C MET A 433 7.06 -48.09 9.60
N ALA A 434 7.20 -49.22 10.31
CA ALA A 434 8.35 -49.60 11.13
C ALA A 434 9.68 -49.53 10.36
N ALA A 435 10.70 -49.06 11.07
CA ALA A 435 12.07 -48.97 10.60
C ALA A 435 12.74 -50.35 10.46
N PRO A 436 13.62 -50.52 9.46
CA PRO A 436 14.71 -51.50 9.57
C PRO A 436 16.08 -50.78 9.60
N GLY A 437 16.88 -51.20 10.59
CA GLY A 437 18.34 -51.37 10.56
C GLY A 437 19.19 -50.14 10.28
N ALA A 438 19.83 -49.64 11.34
CA ALA A 438 20.92 -48.65 11.29
C ALA A 438 22.19 -49.23 10.61
N PRO A 439 22.86 -48.50 9.71
CA PRO A 439 24.25 -48.79 9.33
C PRO A 439 25.25 -48.09 10.27
N PRO A 440 26.49 -48.57 10.34
CA PRO A 440 27.43 -48.26 11.42
C PRO A 440 28.01 -46.84 11.37
N GLN A 441 28.23 -46.26 12.54
CA GLN A 441 28.85 -44.99 12.78
C GLN A 441 30.28 -44.93 12.16
N ARG A 442 30.53 -44.01 11.25
CA ARG A 442 31.88 -43.58 10.90
C ARG A 442 32.38 -42.55 11.91
N GLN A 443 33.48 -42.89 12.56
CA GLN A 443 34.23 -42.03 13.47
C GLN A 443 34.64 -40.73 12.76
N ALA A 444 34.41 -39.60 13.40
CA ALA A 444 34.88 -38.30 13.02
C ALA A 444 36.42 -38.25 13.08
N GLN A 445 37.07 -38.03 11.95
CA GLN A 445 38.48 -37.68 11.88
C GLN A 445 38.62 -36.19 12.19
N GLN A 446 39.50 -35.87 13.13
CA GLN A 446 39.92 -34.52 13.47
C GLN A 446 40.61 -33.84 12.26
N PRO A 447 40.41 -32.55 12.02
CA PRO A 447 41.13 -31.84 10.96
C PRO A 447 42.60 -31.60 11.35
N GLN A 448 43.53 -31.97 10.45
CA GLN A 448 44.93 -31.64 10.55
C GLN A 448 45.12 -30.15 10.23
N PRO A 449 46.11 -29.48 10.88
CA PRO A 449 46.46 -28.09 10.57
C PRO A 449 47.16 -27.96 9.21
N ALA A 450 46.78 -26.90 8.48
CA ALA A 450 47.39 -26.56 7.21
C ALA A 450 48.84 -26.04 7.36
N PRO A 451 49.74 -26.28 6.38
CA PRO A 451 51.11 -25.80 6.45
C PRO A 451 51.21 -24.28 6.24
N GLU A 452 52.07 -23.68 7.09
CA GLU A 452 52.43 -22.26 7.03
C GLU A 452 53.15 -21.94 5.70
N GLN A 453 52.67 -20.91 4.98
CA GLN A 453 53.36 -20.30 3.86
C GLN A 453 54.24 -19.15 4.35
N PRO A 454 55.50 -19.03 3.87
CA PRO A 454 56.42 -17.97 4.31
C PRO A 454 56.05 -16.62 3.73
N CYS A 455 56.06 -15.63 4.61
CA CYS A 455 55.87 -14.21 4.36
C CYS A 455 57.01 -13.63 3.53
N LEU A 456 56.76 -13.21 2.30
CA LEU A 456 57.76 -12.44 1.49
C LEU A 456 57.61 -10.96 1.85
N LEU A 457 58.63 -10.46 2.52
CA LEU A 457 58.90 -9.04 2.73
C LEU A 457 59.26 -8.36 1.37
N TYR A 458 58.42 -7.44 0.95
CA TYR A 458 58.77 -6.52 -0.13
C TYR A 458 59.39 -5.27 0.45
N THR A 459 60.71 -5.13 0.21
CA THR A 459 61.48 -3.91 0.44
C THR A 459 61.26 -2.94 -0.72
N SER A 460 60.88 -1.72 -0.43
CA SER A 460 60.86 -0.59 -1.35
C SER A 460 62.29 -0.04 -1.58
N PRO A 461 62.63 0.41 -2.79
CA PRO A 461 63.67 1.42 -2.95
C PRO A 461 63.06 2.78 -3.29
N SER A 462 63.44 3.81 -2.50
CA SER A 462 63.50 5.20 -2.96
C SER A 462 64.78 5.42 -3.80
N PRO A 463 64.89 6.43 -4.67
CA PRO A 463 64.78 7.84 -4.29
C PRO A 463 63.59 8.57 -4.89
#